data_9264af37572ac7ca5bd860d0a90f8462
#
_entry.id   9264af37572ac7ca5bd860d0a90f8462
#
_cell.length_a   1.000
_cell.length_b   1.000
_cell.length_c   1.000
_cell.angle_alpha   90.00
_cell.angle_beta   90.00
_cell.angle_gamma   90.00
#
_symmetry.space_group_name_H-M   'P 1'
#
loop_
_entity.id
_entity.type
_entity.pdbx_description
1 polymer ?
#
loop_
_entity_poly.entity_id
_entity_poly.type
_entity_poly.pdbx_seq_one_letter_code
_entity_poly.pdbx_strand_id
1 'polypeptide(L)'
;MIRLENVSKMYGNETLAVRDASFDVAKGDFVFLVGPSGSGKSTLLRLVNRQERPERGSVWVAGRNINELPNSQIPFLRRTMGNVFQDYKLLPNKTVFENVAFALEVIGKPRHLIAQQVPQVLELVGLAGKEDRFPNQLSGGEQQRVSIARAFVNRPFILLADEPTGNLDPATGEGIMALLDEINRTGTTVVMATHDHRVVNAMRKRVIQLDRGVIVRDQERGVYE
;
A
#
# COMPACT_ATOMS: atom_id res chain seq x y z
N MET A 1 -3.64 12.90 7.17
CA MET A 1 -4.34 11.70 6.67
C MET A 1 -4.08 10.49 7.55
N ILE A 2 -2.82 10.20 7.86
CA ILE A 2 -2.40 9.16 8.81
C ILE A 2 -1.60 9.84 9.92
N ARG A 3 -1.76 9.43 11.18
CA ARG A 3 -0.93 9.92 12.30
C ARG A 3 -0.71 8.78 13.30
N LEU A 4 0.51 8.58 13.69
CA LEU A 4 0.93 7.67 14.75
C LEU A 4 1.47 8.49 15.92
N GLU A 5 1.10 8.10 17.15
CA GLU A 5 1.51 8.77 18.38
C GLU A 5 2.05 7.73 19.37
N ASN A 6 3.36 7.74 19.59
CA ASN A 6 4.08 6.88 20.52
C ASN A 6 3.73 5.39 20.38
N VAL A 7 3.62 4.94 19.11
CA VAL A 7 3.16 3.60 18.76
C VAL A 7 4.27 2.59 18.98
N SER A 8 3.96 1.55 19.75
CA SER A 8 4.85 0.39 19.96
C SER A 8 4.12 -0.90 19.66
N LYS A 9 4.82 -1.84 19.02
CA LYS A 9 4.30 -3.17 18.63
C LYS A 9 5.32 -4.25 18.90
N MET A 10 4.87 -5.29 19.62
CA MET A 10 5.63 -6.53 19.88
C MET A 10 4.96 -7.72 19.19
N TYR A 11 5.77 -8.68 18.78
CA TYR A 11 5.32 -10.00 18.36
C TYR A 11 5.86 -11.06 19.31
N GLY A 12 4.97 -11.90 19.82
CA GLY A 12 5.33 -12.83 20.90
C GLY A 12 5.81 -12.08 22.15
N ASN A 13 6.68 -12.70 22.96
CA ASN A 13 7.15 -12.12 24.21
C ASN A 13 8.47 -11.35 24.09
N GLU A 14 9.14 -11.34 22.92
CA GLU A 14 10.53 -10.86 22.83
C GLU A 14 10.84 -9.97 21.62
N THR A 15 10.04 -9.99 20.56
CA THR A 15 10.38 -9.25 19.33
C THR A 15 9.65 -7.90 19.29
N LEU A 16 10.36 -6.83 19.65
CA LEU A 16 9.88 -5.47 19.53
C LEU A 16 10.04 -5.01 18.06
N ALA A 17 8.95 -5.02 17.31
CA ALA A 17 8.95 -4.69 15.88
C ALA A 17 8.86 -3.18 15.62
N VAL A 18 8.20 -2.41 16.49
CA VAL A 18 8.11 -0.94 16.44
C VAL A 18 8.18 -0.40 17.86
N ARG A 19 8.97 0.67 18.08
CA ARG A 19 9.19 1.31 19.36
C ARG A 19 8.92 2.80 19.25
N ASP A 20 7.94 3.30 20.03
CA ASP A 20 7.60 4.70 20.22
C ASP A 20 7.56 5.54 18.93
N ALA A 21 7.05 4.91 17.84
CA ALA A 21 6.99 5.56 16.54
C ALA A 21 5.93 6.66 16.54
N SER A 22 6.36 7.88 16.15
CA SER A 22 5.47 9.04 16.01
C SER A 22 5.79 9.75 14.69
N PHE A 23 4.80 9.87 13.83
CA PHE A 23 4.83 10.67 12.60
C PHE A 23 3.42 10.91 12.09
N ASP A 24 3.28 11.87 11.21
CA ASP A 24 2.04 12.12 10.46
C ASP A 24 2.28 12.05 8.96
N VAL A 25 1.24 11.80 8.19
CA VAL A 25 1.22 11.83 6.72
C VAL A 25 0.03 12.68 6.31
N ALA A 26 0.28 13.75 5.56
CA ALA A 26 -0.78 14.62 5.07
C ALA A 26 -1.58 13.96 3.93
N LYS A 27 -2.73 14.51 3.61
CA LYS A 27 -3.53 14.03 2.48
C LYS A 27 -2.80 14.36 1.17
N GLY A 28 -2.67 13.37 0.29
CA GLY A 28 -2.00 13.51 -0.99
C GLY A 28 -0.48 13.34 -0.95
N ASP A 29 0.11 13.13 0.23
CA ASP A 29 1.55 12.85 0.33
C ASP A 29 1.90 11.53 -0.35
N PHE A 30 3.14 11.46 -0.84
CA PHE A 30 3.84 10.22 -1.17
C PHE A 30 5.00 10.06 -0.17
N VAL A 31 4.94 9.02 0.65
CA VAL A 31 5.92 8.76 1.73
C VAL A 31 6.56 7.41 1.55
N PHE A 32 7.89 7.37 1.58
CA PHE A 32 8.67 6.15 1.67
C PHE A 32 8.95 5.78 3.13
N LEU A 33 8.66 4.56 3.51
CA LEU A 33 9.17 3.91 4.71
C LEU A 33 10.40 3.09 4.31
N VAL A 34 11.59 3.49 4.74
CA VAL A 34 12.84 2.84 4.35
C VAL A 34 13.55 2.23 5.56
N GLY A 35 14.47 1.32 5.31
CA GLY A 35 15.26 0.65 6.34
C GLY A 35 15.54 -0.81 5.97
N PRO A 36 16.47 -1.48 6.68
CA PRO A 36 16.83 -2.86 6.43
C PRO A 36 15.63 -3.82 6.61
N SER A 37 15.78 -5.05 6.12
CA SER A 37 14.78 -6.10 6.38
C SER A 37 14.59 -6.28 7.89
N GLY A 38 13.34 -6.45 8.33
CA GLY A 38 13.02 -6.58 9.75
C GLY A 38 13.01 -5.27 10.55
N SER A 39 13.24 -4.08 9.94
CA SER A 39 13.23 -2.81 10.67
C SER A 39 11.85 -2.33 11.14
N GLY A 40 10.74 -3.01 10.79
CA GLY A 40 9.39 -2.66 11.24
C GLY A 40 8.49 -2.02 10.17
N LYS A 41 8.94 -1.81 8.93
CA LYS A 41 8.18 -1.16 7.84
C LYS A 41 6.82 -1.81 7.57
N SER A 42 6.81 -3.11 7.30
CA SER A 42 5.55 -3.85 7.05
C SER A 42 4.65 -3.87 8.27
N THR A 43 5.23 -3.86 9.49
CA THR A 43 4.46 -3.75 10.73
C THR A 43 3.73 -2.41 10.82
N LEU A 44 4.38 -1.29 10.46
CA LEU A 44 3.72 0.02 10.39
C LEU A 44 2.55 0.00 9.40
N LEU A 45 2.73 -0.57 8.20
CA LEU A 45 1.62 -0.70 7.23
C LEU A 45 0.46 -1.52 7.80
N ARG A 46 0.75 -2.63 8.51
CA ARG A 46 -0.27 -3.49 9.16
C ARG A 46 -0.98 -2.79 10.30
N LEU A 47 -0.32 -1.91 11.03
CA LEU A 47 -0.94 -1.08 12.06
C LEU A 47 -1.90 -0.06 11.44
N VAL A 48 -1.50 0.62 10.36
CA VAL A 48 -2.32 1.62 9.66
C VAL A 48 -3.60 1.01 9.09
N ASN A 49 -3.54 -0.20 8.49
CA ASN A 49 -4.73 -0.87 7.95
C ASN A 49 -5.47 -1.73 8.97
N ARG A 50 -5.07 -1.64 10.25
CA ARG A 50 -5.70 -2.34 11.36
C ARG A 50 -5.67 -3.88 11.24
N GLN A 51 -4.66 -4.43 10.53
CA GLN A 51 -4.35 -5.88 10.57
C GLN A 51 -3.71 -6.25 11.91
N GLU A 52 -2.93 -5.32 12.47
CA GLU A 52 -2.34 -5.42 13.80
C GLU A 52 -2.88 -4.31 14.71
N ARG A 53 -2.79 -4.52 16.01
CA ARG A 53 -3.04 -3.52 17.03
C ARG A 53 -1.73 -3.16 17.71
N PRO A 54 -1.48 -1.88 18.01
CA PRO A 54 -0.34 -1.52 18.85
C PRO A 54 -0.59 -1.96 20.31
N GLU A 55 0.46 -2.23 21.06
CA GLU A 55 0.42 -2.42 22.50
C GLU A 55 0.38 -1.10 23.25
N ARG A 56 1.00 -0.05 22.66
CA ARG A 56 1.00 1.32 23.20
C ARG A 56 0.83 2.32 22.08
N GLY A 57 0.38 3.52 22.45
CA GLY A 57 0.16 4.61 21.52
C GLY A 57 -1.14 4.53 20.75
N SER A 58 -1.31 5.44 19.81
CA SER A 58 -2.53 5.53 19.00
C SER A 58 -2.23 5.72 17.52
N VAL A 59 -3.08 5.12 16.69
CA VAL A 59 -3.05 5.23 15.23
C VAL A 59 -4.32 5.92 14.78
N TRP A 60 -4.16 7.00 14.05
CA TRP A 60 -5.24 7.82 13.52
C TRP A 60 -5.26 7.73 12.00
N VAL A 61 -6.43 7.52 11.43
CA VAL A 61 -6.65 7.51 9.99
C VAL A 61 -7.86 8.37 9.66
N ALA A 62 -7.68 9.33 8.76
CA ALA A 62 -8.71 10.28 8.37
C ALA A 62 -9.40 10.94 9.58
N GLY A 63 -8.62 11.32 10.61
CA GLY A 63 -9.08 11.98 11.83
C GLY A 63 -9.75 11.06 12.86
N ARG A 64 -9.77 9.73 12.65
CA ARG A 64 -10.35 8.76 13.58
C ARG A 64 -9.28 7.93 14.25
N ASN A 65 -9.36 7.76 15.57
CA ASN A 65 -8.53 6.78 16.29
C ASN A 65 -9.00 5.37 15.93
N ILE A 66 -8.18 4.66 15.13
CA ILE A 66 -8.57 3.32 14.64
C ILE A 66 -8.38 2.22 15.70
N ASN A 67 -7.67 2.48 16.79
CA ASN A 67 -7.52 1.52 17.88
C ASN A 67 -8.85 1.27 18.60
N GLU A 68 -9.68 2.33 18.70
CA GLU A 68 -10.97 2.33 19.40
C GLU A 68 -12.12 1.82 18.53
N LEU A 69 -11.89 1.64 17.21
CA LEU A 69 -12.93 1.17 16.31
C LEU A 69 -13.37 -0.26 16.67
N PRO A 70 -14.67 -0.50 16.83
CA PRO A 70 -15.20 -1.86 16.99
C PRO A 70 -14.93 -2.69 15.72
N ASN A 71 -14.80 -4.01 15.90
CA ASN A 71 -14.46 -4.90 14.78
C ASN A 71 -15.44 -4.81 13.60
N SER A 72 -16.72 -4.51 13.86
CA SER A 72 -17.73 -4.28 12.83
C SER A 72 -17.46 -3.08 11.92
N GLN A 73 -16.68 -2.10 12.37
CA GLN A 73 -16.30 -0.92 11.57
C GLN A 73 -14.99 -1.08 10.79
N ILE A 74 -14.16 -2.10 11.11
CA ILE A 74 -12.89 -2.33 10.41
C ILE A 74 -13.07 -2.57 8.90
N PRO A 75 -14.07 -3.32 8.41
CA PRO A 75 -14.29 -3.45 6.97
C PRO A 75 -14.55 -2.11 6.27
N PHE A 76 -15.25 -1.18 6.92
CA PHE A 76 -15.51 0.16 6.36
C PHE A 76 -14.24 1.01 6.32
N LEU A 77 -13.39 0.94 7.36
CA LEU A 77 -12.07 1.56 7.33
C LEU A 77 -11.24 1.03 6.15
N ARG A 78 -11.13 -0.30 5.99
CA ARG A 78 -10.34 -0.93 4.93
C ARG A 78 -10.84 -0.64 3.52
N ARG A 79 -12.13 -0.33 3.34
CA ARG A 79 -12.67 0.12 2.04
C ARG A 79 -12.10 1.45 1.58
N THR A 80 -11.57 2.26 2.50
CA THR A 80 -10.93 3.54 2.19
C THR A 80 -9.45 3.42 1.86
N MET A 81 -8.90 2.20 1.92
CA MET A 81 -7.50 1.90 1.70
C MET A 81 -7.32 0.84 0.62
N GLY A 82 -6.33 1.01 -0.24
CA GLY A 82 -5.81 -0.02 -1.13
C GLY A 82 -4.53 -0.63 -0.56
N ASN A 83 -4.32 -1.92 -0.77
CA ASN A 83 -3.10 -2.61 -0.37
C ASN A 83 -2.45 -3.26 -1.58
N VAL A 84 -1.17 -2.95 -1.82
CA VAL A 84 -0.32 -3.55 -2.85
C VAL A 84 0.76 -4.37 -2.14
N PHE A 85 0.96 -5.61 -2.57
CA PHE A 85 1.86 -6.56 -1.94
C PHE A 85 3.02 -6.93 -2.87
N GLN A 86 4.14 -7.31 -2.31
CA GLN A 86 5.32 -7.78 -3.04
C GLN A 86 5.04 -9.05 -3.86
N ASP A 87 4.23 -9.97 -3.33
CA ASP A 87 3.85 -11.26 -3.95
C ASP A 87 2.50 -11.20 -4.68
N TYR A 88 2.08 -10.01 -5.09
CA TYR A 88 0.87 -9.67 -5.86
C TYR A 88 -0.45 -10.11 -5.22
N LYS A 89 -0.52 -11.23 -4.50
CA LYS A 89 -1.71 -11.83 -3.87
C LYS A 89 -2.90 -11.96 -4.83
N LEU A 90 -2.63 -12.31 -6.09
CA LEU A 90 -3.68 -12.52 -7.08
C LEU A 90 -4.43 -13.82 -6.81
N LEU A 91 -5.70 -13.84 -7.20
CA LEU A 91 -6.55 -15.04 -7.16
C LEU A 91 -6.23 -15.87 -8.41
N PRO A 92 -5.58 -17.05 -8.29
CA PRO A 92 -5.00 -17.77 -9.42
C PRO A 92 -6.05 -18.31 -10.38
N ASN A 93 -7.25 -18.59 -9.87
CA ASN A 93 -8.39 -19.15 -10.62
C ASN A 93 -9.35 -18.09 -11.16
N LYS A 94 -8.95 -16.83 -11.13
CA LYS A 94 -9.70 -15.68 -11.63
C LYS A 94 -8.91 -14.96 -12.70
N THR A 95 -9.61 -14.46 -13.72
CA THR A 95 -9.01 -13.63 -14.77
C THR A 95 -8.53 -12.30 -14.23
N VAL A 96 -7.84 -11.51 -15.04
CA VAL A 96 -7.44 -10.13 -14.73
C VAL A 96 -8.67 -9.30 -14.36
N PHE A 97 -9.72 -9.33 -15.20
CA PHE A 97 -10.98 -8.64 -14.92
C PHE A 97 -11.56 -9.05 -13.57
N GLU A 98 -11.70 -10.35 -13.32
CA GLU A 98 -12.29 -10.88 -12.10
C GLU A 98 -11.45 -10.57 -10.85
N ASN A 99 -10.12 -10.54 -10.96
CA ASN A 99 -9.24 -10.13 -9.86
C ASN A 99 -9.50 -8.69 -9.43
N VAL A 100 -9.68 -7.79 -10.39
CA VAL A 100 -9.97 -6.38 -10.11
C VAL A 100 -11.43 -6.20 -9.67
N ALA A 101 -12.37 -6.86 -10.34
CA ALA A 101 -13.80 -6.83 -10.03
C ALA A 101 -14.09 -7.28 -8.60
N PHE A 102 -13.35 -8.27 -8.10
CA PHE A 102 -13.52 -8.83 -6.76
C PHE A 102 -13.50 -7.75 -5.65
N ALA A 103 -12.65 -6.73 -5.78
CA ALA A 103 -12.60 -5.64 -4.81
C ALA A 103 -13.90 -4.82 -4.76
N LEU A 104 -14.60 -4.68 -5.89
CA LEU A 104 -15.89 -3.99 -5.98
C LEU A 104 -17.06 -4.90 -5.56
N GLU A 105 -16.98 -6.20 -5.88
CA GLU A 105 -17.97 -7.19 -5.47
C GLU A 105 -18.07 -7.31 -3.95
N VAL A 106 -16.93 -7.38 -3.25
CA VAL A 106 -16.85 -7.47 -1.78
C VAL A 106 -17.53 -6.29 -1.09
N ILE A 107 -17.52 -5.12 -1.71
CA ILE A 107 -18.19 -3.93 -1.16
C ILE A 107 -19.64 -3.76 -1.64
N GLY A 108 -20.15 -4.71 -2.44
CA GLY A 108 -21.53 -4.74 -2.90
C GLY A 108 -21.84 -3.80 -4.06
N LYS A 109 -20.85 -3.46 -4.90
CA LYS A 109 -21.09 -2.63 -6.09
C LYS A 109 -21.98 -3.37 -7.11
N PRO A 110 -22.95 -2.68 -7.75
CA PRO A 110 -23.78 -3.24 -8.81
C PRO A 110 -22.94 -3.69 -10.03
N ARG A 111 -23.36 -4.79 -10.68
CA ARG A 111 -22.63 -5.38 -11.83
C ARG A 111 -22.37 -4.39 -12.97
N HIS A 112 -23.32 -3.50 -13.30
CA HIS A 112 -23.13 -2.52 -14.35
C HIS A 112 -22.02 -1.51 -14.03
N LEU A 113 -21.84 -1.11 -12.76
CA LEU A 113 -20.74 -0.24 -12.33
C LEU A 113 -19.39 -0.97 -12.38
N ILE A 114 -19.36 -2.26 -12.02
CA ILE A 114 -18.17 -3.10 -12.12
C ILE A 114 -17.73 -3.20 -13.59
N ALA A 115 -18.66 -3.49 -14.50
CA ALA A 115 -18.40 -3.60 -15.93
C ALA A 115 -17.89 -2.28 -16.55
N GLN A 116 -18.22 -1.14 -15.96
CA GLN A 116 -17.75 0.18 -16.39
C GLN A 116 -16.38 0.54 -15.75
N GLN A 117 -16.20 0.30 -14.45
CA GLN A 117 -15.04 0.79 -13.68
C GLN A 117 -13.79 -0.08 -13.91
N VAL A 118 -13.96 -1.39 -14.04
CA VAL A 118 -12.81 -2.31 -14.19
C VAL A 118 -12.02 -2.04 -15.46
N PRO A 119 -12.62 -1.94 -16.65
CA PRO A 119 -11.88 -1.61 -17.88
C PRO A 119 -11.12 -0.28 -17.80
N GLN A 120 -11.74 0.76 -17.21
CA GLN A 120 -11.09 2.06 -17.03
C GLN A 120 -9.82 1.98 -16.18
N VAL A 121 -9.85 1.18 -15.10
CA VAL A 121 -8.67 0.99 -14.26
C VAL A 121 -7.63 0.10 -14.94
N LEU A 122 -8.06 -0.93 -15.71
CA LEU A 122 -7.15 -1.74 -16.49
C LEU A 122 -6.43 -0.95 -17.56
N GLU A 123 -7.12 -0.01 -18.21
CA GLU A 123 -6.51 0.95 -19.15
C GLU A 123 -5.47 1.84 -18.44
N LEU A 124 -5.81 2.42 -17.28
CA LEU A 124 -4.90 3.24 -16.47
C LEU A 124 -3.60 2.49 -16.11
N VAL A 125 -3.70 1.21 -15.76
CA VAL A 125 -2.51 0.42 -15.41
C VAL A 125 -1.81 -0.20 -16.63
N GLY A 126 -2.27 0.07 -17.86
CA GLY A 126 -1.68 -0.45 -19.11
C GLY A 126 -1.95 -1.93 -19.36
N LEU A 127 -3.12 -2.43 -18.96
CA LEU A 127 -3.56 -3.83 -19.15
C LEU A 127 -4.81 -3.97 -20.02
N ALA A 128 -5.18 -2.94 -20.81
CA ALA A 128 -6.24 -3.04 -21.78
C ALA A 128 -5.99 -4.19 -22.76
N GLY A 129 -7.02 -4.99 -23.04
CA GLY A 129 -6.93 -6.18 -23.91
C GLY A 129 -6.39 -7.43 -23.23
N LYS A 130 -6.18 -7.42 -21.89
CA LYS A 130 -5.73 -8.57 -21.10
C LYS A 130 -6.76 -9.05 -20.07
N GLU A 131 -7.98 -8.57 -20.18
CA GLU A 131 -9.08 -8.79 -19.23
C GLU A 131 -9.33 -10.28 -18.94
N ASP A 132 -9.26 -11.12 -19.99
CA ASP A 132 -9.56 -12.54 -19.95
C ASP A 132 -8.34 -13.43 -19.62
N ARG A 133 -7.14 -12.83 -19.43
CA ARG A 133 -5.94 -13.58 -19.06
C ARG A 133 -5.99 -13.99 -17.59
N PHE A 134 -5.40 -15.14 -17.31
CA PHE A 134 -5.16 -15.61 -15.94
C PHE A 134 -3.79 -15.16 -15.43
N PRO A 135 -3.57 -15.08 -14.10
CA PRO A 135 -2.28 -14.66 -13.52
C PRO A 135 -1.06 -15.40 -14.05
N ASN A 136 -1.17 -16.71 -14.29
CA ASN A 136 -0.09 -17.55 -14.82
C ASN A 136 0.28 -17.25 -16.30
N GLN A 137 -0.51 -16.46 -16.99
CA GLN A 137 -0.29 -16.03 -18.37
C GLN A 137 0.33 -14.63 -18.45
N LEU A 138 0.67 -14.03 -17.29
CA LEU A 138 1.18 -12.66 -17.17
C LEU A 138 2.63 -12.67 -16.68
N SER A 139 3.42 -11.70 -17.16
CA SER A 139 4.72 -11.39 -16.56
C SER A 139 4.57 -10.87 -15.12
N GLY A 140 5.67 -10.89 -14.33
CA GLY A 140 5.65 -10.36 -12.97
C GLY A 140 5.21 -8.89 -12.88
N GLY A 141 5.66 -8.06 -13.82
CA GLY A 141 5.24 -6.65 -13.89
C GLY A 141 3.75 -6.48 -14.21
N GLU A 142 3.19 -7.33 -15.09
CA GLU A 142 1.76 -7.33 -15.38
C GLU A 142 0.93 -7.80 -14.18
N GLN A 143 1.40 -8.83 -13.47
CA GLN A 143 0.75 -9.29 -12.23
C GLN A 143 0.73 -8.17 -11.19
N GLN A 144 1.83 -7.42 -11.04
CA GLN A 144 1.88 -6.29 -10.14
C GLN A 144 0.91 -5.17 -10.55
N ARG A 145 0.79 -4.89 -11.84
CA ARG A 145 -0.20 -3.94 -12.38
C ARG A 145 -1.64 -4.38 -12.08
N VAL A 146 -1.96 -5.68 -12.17
CA VAL A 146 -3.27 -6.21 -11.74
C VAL A 146 -3.47 -6.00 -10.23
N SER A 147 -2.45 -6.26 -9.40
CA SER A 147 -2.50 -6.02 -7.95
C SER A 147 -2.78 -4.55 -7.62
N ILE A 148 -2.11 -3.62 -8.32
CA ILE A 148 -2.33 -2.18 -8.19
C ILE A 148 -3.74 -1.80 -8.66
N ALA A 149 -4.19 -2.31 -9.82
CA ALA A 149 -5.54 -2.07 -10.33
C ALA A 149 -6.61 -2.49 -9.31
N ARG A 150 -6.47 -3.69 -8.74
CA ARG A 150 -7.37 -4.19 -7.68
C ARG A 150 -7.36 -3.32 -6.44
N ALA A 151 -6.19 -2.82 -6.04
CA ALA A 151 -6.05 -1.94 -4.88
C ALA A 151 -6.68 -0.56 -5.14
N PHE A 152 -6.63 -0.07 -6.39
CA PHE A 152 -7.04 1.28 -6.76
C PHE A 152 -8.47 1.39 -7.31
N VAL A 153 -9.10 0.31 -7.77
CA VAL A 153 -10.40 0.33 -8.46
C VAL A 153 -11.53 0.99 -7.66
N ASN A 154 -11.45 0.93 -6.31
CA ASN A 154 -12.40 1.62 -5.44
C ASN A 154 -12.02 3.09 -5.16
N ARG A 155 -11.00 3.64 -5.80
CA ARG A 155 -10.46 5.00 -5.60
C ARG A 155 -10.22 5.30 -4.10
N PRO A 156 -9.34 4.55 -3.45
CA PRO A 156 -9.06 4.70 -2.03
C PRO A 156 -8.41 6.04 -1.72
N PHE A 157 -8.60 6.55 -0.50
CA PHE A 157 -7.89 7.74 -0.02
C PHE A 157 -6.42 7.48 0.30
N ILE A 158 -6.10 6.22 0.63
CA ILE A 158 -4.76 5.79 1.02
C ILE A 158 -4.41 4.53 0.22
N LEU A 159 -3.21 4.48 -0.34
CA LEU A 159 -2.60 3.29 -0.93
C LEU A 159 -1.38 2.89 -0.10
N LEU A 160 -1.42 1.70 0.47
CA LEU A 160 -0.33 1.11 1.22
C LEU A 160 0.37 0.09 0.33
N ALA A 161 1.65 0.28 0.05
CA ALA A 161 2.43 -0.58 -0.80
C ALA A 161 3.61 -1.19 -0.01
N ASP A 162 3.66 -2.51 0.09
CA ASP A 162 4.72 -3.24 0.77
C ASP A 162 5.63 -3.89 -0.27
N GLU A 163 6.84 -3.31 -0.49
CA GLU A 163 7.85 -3.74 -1.44
C GLU A 163 7.30 -4.01 -2.86
N PRO A 164 6.57 -3.06 -3.49
CA PRO A 164 5.82 -3.32 -4.72
C PRO A 164 6.70 -3.61 -5.95
N THR A 165 8.00 -3.35 -5.87
CA THR A 165 8.99 -3.60 -6.94
C THR A 165 9.97 -4.71 -6.60
N GLY A 166 9.88 -5.32 -5.40
CA GLY A 166 10.90 -6.22 -4.87
C GLY A 166 11.13 -7.51 -5.67
N ASN A 167 10.15 -7.94 -6.48
CA ASN A 167 10.25 -9.14 -7.33
C ASN A 167 10.39 -8.80 -8.82
N LEU A 168 10.71 -7.55 -9.17
CA LEU A 168 10.76 -7.07 -10.55
C LEU A 168 12.17 -6.66 -10.96
N ASP A 169 12.45 -6.77 -12.25
CA ASP A 169 13.64 -6.17 -12.81
C ASP A 169 13.58 -4.62 -12.73
N PRO A 170 14.74 -3.93 -12.79
CA PRO A 170 14.80 -2.49 -12.61
C PRO A 170 13.90 -1.68 -13.57
N ALA A 171 13.89 -2.04 -14.86
CA ALA A 171 13.12 -1.31 -15.86
C ALA A 171 11.61 -1.47 -15.64
N THR A 172 11.15 -2.69 -15.33
CA THR A 172 9.76 -2.96 -14.95
C THR A 172 9.39 -2.22 -13.66
N GLY A 173 10.30 -2.21 -12.67
CA GLY A 173 10.13 -1.48 -11.41
C GLY A 173 9.91 0.01 -11.61
N GLU A 174 10.67 0.66 -12.49
CA GLU A 174 10.48 2.08 -12.84
C GLU A 174 9.07 2.34 -13.39
N GLY A 175 8.55 1.45 -14.24
CA GLY A 175 7.19 1.55 -14.76
C GLY A 175 6.11 1.41 -13.67
N ILE A 176 6.34 0.60 -12.63
CA ILE A 176 5.46 0.50 -11.46
C ILE A 176 5.52 1.78 -10.64
N MET A 177 6.71 2.35 -10.46
CA MET A 177 6.87 3.60 -9.70
C MET A 177 6.21 4.79 -10.39
N ALA A 178 6.33 4.89 -11.71
CA ALA A 178 5.63 5.91 -12.49
C ALA A 178 4.11 5.80 -12.33
N LEU A 179 3.56 4.58 -12.35
CA LEU A 179 2.14 4.34 -12.11
C LEU A 179 1.70 4.75 -10.69
N LEU A 180 2.48 4.43 -9.66
CA LEU A 180 2.17 4.85 -8.28
C LEU A 180 2.24 6.37 -8.10
N ASP A 181 3.18 7.05 -8.79
CA ASP A 181 3.24 8.53 -8.80
C ASP A 181 2.03 9.13 -9.52
N GLU A 182 1.58 8.54 -10.63
CA GLU A 182 0.36 8.95 -11.33
C GLU A 182 -0.88 8.82 -10.44
N ILE A 183 -1.03 7.68 -9.75
CA ILE A 183 -2.08 7.47 -8.76
C ILE A 183 -2.01 8.51 -7.64
N ASN A 184 -0.82 8.83 -7.14
CA ASN A 184 -0.64 9.86 -6.10
C ASN A 184 -1.09 11.24 -6.60
N ARG A 185 -0.77 11.61 -7.85
CA ARG A 185 -1.19 12.88 -8.46
C ARG A 185 -2.71 13.03 -8.57
N THR A 186 -3.48 11.94 -8.56
CA THR A 186 -4.95 12.01 -8.48
C THR A 186 -5.47 12.41 -7.10
N GLY A 187 -4.58 12.60 -6.11
CA GLY A 187 -4.91 12.96 -4.73
C GLY A 187 -4.93 11.80 -3.74
N THR A 188 -4.60 10.57 -4.18
CA THR A 188 -4.45 9.41 -3.30
C THR A 188 -3.15 9.56 -2.48
N THR A 189 -3.24 9.41 -1.16
CA THR A 189 -2.05 9.35 -0.28
C THR A 189 -1.37 8.01 -0.45
N VAL A 190 -0.07 8.00 -0.72
CA VAL A 190 0.71 6.76 -0.91
C VAL A 190 1.72 6.60 0.22
N VAL A 191 1.72 5.45 0.88
CA VAL A 191 2.75 5.05 1.84
C VAL A 191 3.38 3.75 1.35
N MET A 192 4.64 3.80 0.98
CA MET A 192 5.35 2.69 0.39
C MET A 192 6.53 2.26 1.26
N ALA A 193 6.51 1.01 1.70
CA ALA A 193 7.68 0.38 2.30
C ALA A 193 8.61 -0.14 1.20
N THR A 194 9.90 0.19 1.29
CA THR A 194 10.92 -0.32 0.37
C THR A 194 12.32 -0.28 0.98
N HIS A 195 13.19 -1.11 0.46
CA HIS A 195 14.64 -1.06 0.70
C HIS A 195 15.43 -0.69 -0.58
N ASP A 196 14.75 -0.38 -1.69
CA ASP A 196 15.42 0.00 -2.95
C ASP A 196 15.82 1.50 -2.94
N HIS A 197 17.11 1.74 -2.72
CA HIS A 197 17.71 3.07 -2.71
C HIS A 197 17.52 3.83 -4.03
N ARG A 198 17.56 3.11 -5.17
CA ARG A 198 17.45 3.72 -6.51
C ARG A 198 16.11 4.39 -6.70
N VAL A 199 15.04 3.68 -6.34
CA VAL A 199 13.65 4.17 -6.41
C VAL A 199 13.47 5.42 -5.54
N VAL A 200 13.90 5.35 -4.28
CA VAL A 200 13.78 6.47 -3.33
C VAL A 200 14.54 7.70 -3.83
N ASN A 201 15.79 7.50 -4.28
CA ASN A 201 16.65 8.59 -4.73
C ASN A 201 16.19 9.22 -6.04
N ALA A 202 15.57 8.45 -6.94
CA ALA A 202 15.01 8.96 -8.19
C ALA A 202 13.77 9.83 -7.94
N MET A 203 12.87 9.41 -7.05
CA MET A 203 11.60 10.11 -6.82
C MET A 203 11.69 11.30 -5.88
N ARG A 204 12.64 11.32 -4.95
CA ARG A 204 12.89 12.42 -3.99
C ARG A 204 11.63 12.88 -3.26
N LYS A 205 10.82 11.95 -2.82
CA LYS A 205 9.65 12.20 -1.98
C LYS A 205 10.04 12.18 -0.50
N ARG A 206 9.09 12.36 0.40
CA ARG A 206 9.34 12.24 1.85
C ARG A 206 9.82 10.84 2.22
N VAL A 207 10.83 10.77 3.07
CA VAL A 207 11.45 9.52 3.54
C VAL A 207 11.40 9.46 5.06
N ILE A 208 10.79 8.40 5.59
CA ILE A 208 10.83 8.04 7.01
C ILE A 208 11.68 6.79 7.12
N GLN A 209 12.82 6.90 7.78
CA GLN A 209 13.76 5.78 7.94
C GLN A 209 13.59 5.10 9.29
N LEU A 210 13.46 3.77 9.22
CA LEU A 210 13.40 2.90 10.38
C LEU A 210 14.70 2.11 10.55
N ASP A 211 15.17 2.04 11.77
CA ASP A 211 16.21 1.10 12.19
C ASP A 211 15.77 0.41 13.49
N ARG A 212 15.72 -0.94 13.50
CA ARG A 212 15.33 -1.77 14.65
C ARG A 212 14.06 -1.30 15.37
N GLY A 213 13.05 -0.96 14.58
CA GLY A 213 11.75 -0.53 15.08
C GLY A 213 11.65 0.95 15.49
N VAL A 214 12.74 1.72 15.40
CA VAL A 214 12.78 3.13 15.78
C VAL A 214 12.84 4.00 14.51
N ILE A 215 12.13 5.13 14.51
CA ILE A 215 12.27 6.15 13.47
C ILE A 215 13.55 6.93 13.75
N VAL A 216 14.52 6.82 12.85
CA VAL A 216 15.83 7.48 12.98
C VAL A 216 15.95 8.72 12.09
N ARG A 217 15.07 8.87 11.09
CA ARG A 217 15.06 10.03 10.19
C ARG A 217 13.65 10.23 9.62
N ASP A 218 13.25 11.48 9.48
CA ASP A 218 12.05 11.92 8.75
C ASP A 218 12.43 13.17 7.94
N GLN A 219 12.34 13.10 6.62
CA GLN A 219 12.82 14.14 5.72
C GLN A 219 11.86 14.32 4.54
N GLU A 220 11.36 15.55 4.32
CA GLU A 220 10.34 15.86 3.29
C GLU A 220 10.79 15.59 1.85
N ARG A 221 12.08 15.77 1.55
CA ARG A 221 12.71 15.43 0.25
C ARG A 221 13.97 14.63 0.52
N GLY A 222 13.76 13.38 0.90
CA GLY A 222 14.84 12.52 1.36
C GLY A 222 15.50 11.76 0.22
N VAL A 223 16.71 11.34 0.52
CA VAL A 223 17.42 10.27 -0.19
C VAL A 223 17.61 9.11 0.77
N TYR A 224 17.79 7.91 0.25
CA TYR A 224 18.13 6.76 1.06
C TYR A 224 19.63 6.49 0.89
N GLU A 225 20.40 6.75 1.94
CA GLU A 225 21.86 6.52 2.03
C GLU A 225 22.14 5.17 2.67
#